data_aa5692bf3f45c27af2da54e9e43e6b47
#
_entry.id   aa5692bf3f45c27af2da54e9e43e6b47
#
_cell.length_a   1.000
_cell.length_b   1.000
_cell.length_c   1.000
_cell.angle_alpha   90.00
_cell.angle_beta   90.00
_cell.angle_gamma   90.00
#
_symmetry.space_group_name_H-M   'P 1'
#
loop_
_entity.id
_entity.type
_entity.pdbx_description
1 polymer ?
#
loop_
_entity_poly.entity_id
_entity_poly.type
_entity_poly.pdbx_seq_one_letter_code
_entity_poly.pdbx_strand_id
1 'polypeptide(L)'
;MDTIYLELLEKKEIRSNLSALRAKLREGVDAAYDREIVETFVQEHEAFILGLLAAEDAKTRKNAALLLGDLKYQNAAEALYDAFVKENTLFVRSAYLDALSQMDVSGKLPEIKQRLAELSAQKVSEENRKHADEELRALRRIVIRYEGIAKHKFDRKQQKNQVLLFCNKNGRETVRRMTGGRVHPLGVLVETDDLIPLMQVRTYREMLFPLGGGKLVDPEPKKAADEVCTLLIDLCEKYHKEEMPFYFRIECKAPMTLEQKSNFTKRMGAELERLSNGKLINSTSDYEVELRLIANREGRFFPCVKFYTMKDHRFRYRKNSISASIHPSQAALMMELAAPYLKEGAQVMDPFCGVGTMLIERDIRVPAGDMYGTDTFGEAIEKARENASLAGEEIHYIHRDFFDFHHDYLFDEIVTNMPVRGKMTKEELDWLYGRFFDKATEILKKNAVIVMYTQETGFVKKQLRLHREYMLLQEYCMQEKTGFSLLIIGVRG
;
A
#
# COMPACT_ATOMS: atom_id res chain seq x y z
N MET A 1 -14.52 31.93 -19.50
CA MET A 1 -15.54 30.86 -19.57
C MET A 1 -16.73 31.26 -20.42
N ASP A 2 -17.21 32.43 -20.30
CA ASP A 2 -18.45 32.89 -21.01
C ASP A 2 -18.41 32.70 -22.54
N THR A 3 -17.26 32.88 -23.18
CA THR A 3 -17.10 32.71 -24.63
C THR A 3 -17.29 31.25 -25.06
N ILE A 4 -16.77 30.29 -24.30
CA ILE A 4 -16.87 28.84 -24.62
C ILE A 4 -18.34 28.40 -24.55
N TYR A 5 -19.11 28.84 -23.56
CA TYR A 5 -20.51 28.48 -23.42
C TYR A 5 -21.39 29.11 -24.52
N LEU A 6 -21.15 30.38 -24.85
CA LEU A 6 -21.85 31.05 -25.95
C LEU A 6 -21.57 30.35 -27.30
N GLU A 7 -20.31 30.03 -27.61
CA GLU A 7 -19.95 29.32 -28.84
C GLU A 7 -20.57 27.94 -28.91
N LEU A 8 -20.64 27.19 -27.78
CA LEU A 8 -21.32 25.90 -27.72
C LEU A 8 -22.79 26.01 -28.06
N LEU A 9 -23.50 26.99 -27.49
CA LEU A 9 -24.94 27.25 -27.74
C LEU A 9 -25.19 27.72 -29.19
N GLU A 10 -24.27 28.48 -29.76
CA GLU A 10 -24.29 28.90 -31.17
C GLU A 10 -23.86 27.75 -32.11
N LYS A 11 -23.56 26.59 -31.59
CA LYS A 11 -23.06 25.39 -32.30
C LYS A 11 -21.76 25.63 -33.09
N LYS A 12 -20.92 26.55 -32.58
CA LYS A 12 -19.61 26.85 -33.14
C LYS A 12 -18.53 26.05 -32.39
N GLU A 13 -17.51 25.56 -33.08
CA GLU A 13 -16.34 24.90 -32.55
C GLU A 13 -16.65 23.88 -31.41
N ILE A 14 -17.79 23.15 -31.53
CA ILE A 14 -18.33 22.27 -30.48
C ILE A 14 -17.26 21.32 -29.95
N ARG A 15 -16.52 20.68 -30.85
CA ARG A 15 -15.48 19.69 -30.49
C ARG A 15 -14.36 20.30 -29.64
N SER A 16 -13.81 21.46 -30.05
CA SER A 16 -12.71 22.13 -29.36
C SER A 16 -13.18 22.69 -28.00
N ASN A 17 -14.38 23.24 -27.97
CA ASN A 17 -14.97 23.77 -26.74
C ASN A 17 -15.25 22.69 -25.69
N LEU A 18 -15.79 21.54 -26.07
CA LEU A 18 -15.92 20.38 -25.16
C LEU A 18 -14.56 19.90 -24.63
N SER A 19 -13.55 19.86 -25.49
CA SER A 19 -12.20 19.49 -25.06
C SER A 19 -11.60 20.50 -24.07
N ALA A 20 -11.83 21.80 -24.31
CA ALA A 20 -11.36 22.88 -23.42
C ALA A 20 -12.05 22.83 -22.04
N LEU A 21 -13.38 22.57 -22.00
CA LEU A 21 -14.09 22.40 -20.73
C LEU A 21 -13.53 21.22 -19.93
N ARG A 22 -13.26 20.10 -20.59
CA ARG A 22 -12.66 18.93 -19.94
C ARG A 22 -11.25 19.19 -19.41
N ALA A 23 -10.42 19.93 -20.14
CA ALA A 23 -9.09 20.32 -19.71
C ALA A 23 -9.17 21.17 -18.41
N LYS A 24 -10.09 22.13 -18.35
CA LYS A 24 -10.31 22.95 -17.14
C LYS A 24 -10.74 22.14 -15.93
N LEU A 25 -11.61 21.15 -16.10
CA LEU A 25 -12.03 20.25 -15.01
C LEU A 25 -10.88 19.43 -14.41
N ARG A 26 -9.76 19.24 -15.16
CA ARG A 26 -8.62 18.41 -14.77
C ARG A 26 -7.43 19.20 -14.25
N GLU A 27 -7.19 20.37 -14.79
CA GLU A 27 -5.95 21.15 -14.62
C GLU A 27 -6.17 22.55 -14.00
N GLY A 28 -7.42 22.93 -13.73
CA GLY A 28 -7.77 24.25 -13.22
C GLY A 28 -7.22 24.50 -11.81
N VAL A 29 -6.69 25.71 -11.59
CA VAL A 29 -6.20 26.19 -10.27
C VAL A 29 -7.34 26.22 -9.24
N ASP A 30 -8.59 26.36 -9.71
CA ASP A 30 -9.84 26.37 -8.93
C ASP A 30 -10.82 25.26 -9.41
N ALA A 31 -10.34 24.04 -9.51
CA ALA A 31 -11.06 22.91 -10.09
C ALA A 31 -12.47 22.67 -9.47
N ALA A 32 -12.68 23.02 -8.20
CA ALA A 32 -13.98 22.89 -7.54
C ALA A 32 -14.99 23.92 -8.07
N TYR A 33 -14.57 25.18 -8.22
CA TYR A 33 -15.38 26.28 -8.75
C TYR A 33 -15.67 26.09 -10.25
N ASP A 34 -14.66 25.71 -11.03
CA ASP A 34 -14.82 25.39 -12.45
C ASP A 34 -15.80 24.22 -12.65
N ARG A 35 -15.77 23.21 -11.78
CA ARG A 35 -16.71 22.08 -11.81
C ARG A 35 -18.15 22.53 -11.58
N GLU A 36 -18.42 23.34 -10.58
CA GLU A 36 -19.77 23.86 -10.25
C GLU A 36 -20.37 24.61 -11.43
N ILE A 37 -19.58 25.49 -12.08
CA ILE A 37 -20.04 26.24 -13.25
C ILE A 37 -20.34 25.34 -14.44
N VAL A 38 -19.46 24.39 -14.78
CA VAL A 38 -19.67 23.45 -15.90
C VAL A 38 -20.86 22.56 -15.62
N GLU A 39 -21.04 22.09 -14.38
CA GLU A 39 -22.18 21.27 -13.99
C GLU A 39 -23.50 22.03 -14.10
N THR A 40 -23.55 23.29 -13.64
CA THR A 40 -24.71 24.17 -13.82
C THR A 40 -25.05 24.36 -15.30
N PHE A 41 -24.07 24.66 -16.14
CA PHE A 41 -24.27 24.79 -17.58
C PHE A 41 -24.84 23.51 -18.22
N VAL A 42 -24.31 22.34 -17.83
CA VAL A 42 -24.80 21.05 -18.33
C VAL A 42 -26.23 20.79 -17.87
N GLN A 43 -26.59 21.16 -16.64
CA GLN A 43 -27.97 21.03 -16.13
C GLN A 43 -28.94 21.92 -16.86
N GLU A 44 -28.59 23.18 -17.08
CA GLU A 44 -29.44 24.16 -17.79
C GLU A 44 -29.63 23.81 -19.27
N HIS A 45 -28.66 23.15 -19.87
CA HIS A 45 -28.67 22.80 -21.30
C HIS A 45 -28.59 21.28 -21.54
N GLU A 46 -29.16 20.48 -20.64
CA GLU A 46 -29.09 19.01 -20.65
C GLU A 46 -29.47 18.40 -22.01
N ALA A 47 -30.62 18.80 -22.54
CA ALA A 47 -31.08 18.24 -23.83
C ALA A 47 -30.10 18.51 -24.98
N PHE A 48 -29.45 19.68 -25.01
CA PHE A 48 -28.44 19.99 -26.00
C PHE A 48 -27.20 19.11 -25.82
N ILE A 49 -26.67 19.00 -24.61
CA ILE A 49 -25.46 18.20 -24.32
C ILE A 49 -25.70 16.71 -24.57
N LEU A 50 -26.85 16.16 -24.15
CA LEU A 50 -27.23 14.78 -24.45
C LEU A 50 -27.43 14.56 -25.98
N GLY A 51 -27.94 15.53 -26.69
CA GLY A 51 -28.03 15.48 -28.16
C GLY A 51 -26.69 15.36 -28.86
N LEU A 52 -25.60 15.85 -28.28
CA LEU A 52 -24.24 15.71 -28.81
C LEU A 52 -23.72 14.26 -28.78
N LEU A 53 -24.33 13.36 -28.00
CA LEU A 53 -24.03 11.93 -28.05
C LEU A 53 -24.43 11.24 -29.38
N ALA A 54 -25.31 11.90 -30.15
CA ALA A 54 -25.72 11.45 -31.47
C ALA A 54 -25.18 12.34 -32.62
N ALA A 55 -24.22 13.23 -32.34
CA ALA A 55 -23.62 14.11 -33.34
C ALA A 55 -22.96 13.31 -34.49
N GLU A 56 -22.94 13.86 -35.71
CA GLU A 56 -22.28 13.20 -36.87
C GLU A 56 -20.79 12.99 -36.65
N ASP A 57 -20.07 14.00 -36.07
CA ASP A 57 -18.65 13.91 -35.77
C ASP A 57 -18.38 12.99 -34.59
N ALA A 58 -17.69 11.89 -34.83
CA ALA A 58 -17.34 10.89 -33.83
C ALA A 58 -16.49 11.45 -32.64
N LYS A 59 -15.67 12.47 -32.90
CA LYS A 59 -14.88 13.10 -31.85
C LYS A 59 -15.71 14.00 -30.95
N THR A 60 -16.74 14.62 -31.48
CA THR A 60 -17.76 15.36 -30.73
C THR A 60 -18.52 14.42 -29.81
N ARG A 61 -19.03 13.29 -30.32
CA ARG A 61 -19.67 12.26 -29.48
C ARG A 61 -18.78 11.80 -28.34
N LYS A 62 -17.53 11.49 -28.66
CA LYS A 62 -16.53 11.09 -27.66
C LYS A 62 -16.32 12.15 -26.58
N ASN A 63 -16.12 13.42 -26.96
CA ASN A 63 -15.85 14.49 -26.00
C ASN A 63 -17.08 14.81 -25.14
N ALA A 64 -18.30 14.73 -25.69
CA ALA A 64 -19.53 14.89 -24.92
C ALA A 64 -19.67 13.77 -23.86
N ALA A 65 -19.48 12.52 -24.26
CA ALA A 65 -19.51 11.38 -23.32
C ALA A 65 -18.49 11.55 -22.18
N LEU A 66 -17.25 11.88 -22.51
CA LEU A 66 -16.19 12.03 -21.52
C LEU A 66 -16.40 13.27 -20.61
N LEU A 67 -17.02 14.35 -21.10
CA LEU A 67 -17.41 15.51 -20.27
C LEU A 67 -18.43 15.09 -19.22
N LEU A 68 -19.47 14.37 -19.63
CA LEU A 68 -20.50 13.84 -18.72
C LEU A 68 -19.91 12.89 -17.67
N GLY A 69 -18.92 12.08 -18.08
CA GLY A 69 -18.17 11.21 -17.18
C GLY A 69 -17.27 11.95 -16.21
N ASP A 70 -16.53 12.98 -16.66
CA ASP A 70 -15.67 13.82 -15.81
C ASP A 70 -16.52 14.55 -14.74
N LEU A 71 -17.79 14.92 -15.05
CA LEU A 71 -18.74 15.49 -14.11
C LEU A 71 -19.45 14.44 -13.24
N LYS A 72 -19.41 13.18 -13.59
CA LYS A 72 -20.22 12.09 -12.98
C LYS A 72 -21.74 12.38 -13.07
N TYR A 73 -22.17 12.94 -14.19
CA TYR A 73 -23.54 13.43 -14.38
C TYR A 73 -24.53 12.27 -14.50
N GLN A 74 -25.11 11.86 -13.36
CA GLN A 74 -25.93 10.64 -13.25
C GLN A 74 -27.13 10.59 -14.19
N ASN A 75 -27.77 11.74 -14.46
CA ASN A 75 -28.93 11.81 -15.36
C ASN A 75 -28.60 11.37 -16.80
N ALA A 76 -27.33 11.42 -17.21
CA ALA A 76 -26.89 10.99 -18.53
C ALA A 76 -26.68 9.48 -18.66
N ALA A 77 -26.75 8.69 -17.59
CA ALA A 77 -26.38 7.30 -17.60
C ALA A 77 -27.16 6.46 -18.63
N GLU A 78 -28.50 6.63 -18.71
CA GLU A 78 -29.34 5.92 -19.66
C GLU A 78 -29.02 6.33 -21.10
N ALA A 79 -28.90 7.65 -21.37
CA ALA A 79 -28.58 8.17 -22.69
C ALA A 79 -27.19 7.73 -23.18
N LEU A 80 -26.21 7.68 -22.29
CA LEU A 80 -24.85 7.17 -22.57
C LEU A 80 -24.88 5.68 -22.90
N TYR A 81 -25.67 4.89 -22.15
CA TYR A 81 -25.80 3.47 -22.42
C TYR A 81 -26.46 3.21 -23.77
N ASP A 82 -27.55 3.91 -24.08
CA ASP A 82 -28.24 3.82 -25.38
C ASP A 82 -27.33 4.23 -26.54
N ALA A 83 -26.53 5.29 -26.35
CA ALA A 83 -25.55 5.72 -27.34
C ALA A 83 -24.44 4.67 -27.52
N PHE A 84 -23.96 4.05 -26.45
CA PHE A 84 -22.99 2.95 -26.51
C PHE A 84 -23.49 1.76 -27.31
N VAL A 85 -24.74 1.34 -27.12
CA VAL A 85 -25.34 0.21 -27.82
C VAL A 85 -25.46 0.50 -29.34
N LYS A 86 -25.76 1.74 -29.70
CA LYS A 86 -25.94 2.17 -31.13
C LYS A 86 -24.64 2.56 -31.83
N GLU A 87 -23.54 2.74 -31.09
CA GLU A 87 -22.28 3.24 -31.63
C GLU A 87 -21.53 2.18 -32.44
N ASN A 88 -21.15 2.53 -33.68
CA ASN A 88 -20.39 1.68 -34.58
C ASN A 88 -18.89 2.04 -34.63
N THR A 89 -18.54 3.24 -34.17
CA THR A 89 -17.14 3.71 -34.18
C THR A 89 -16.40 3.21 -32.95
N LEU A 90 -15.52 2.24 -33.13
CA LEU A 90 -14.88 1.48 -32.06
C LEU A 90 -14.19 2.36 -30.99
N PHE A 91 -13.46 3.42 -31.40
CA PHE A 91 -12.77 4.30 -30.45
C PHE A 91 -13.72 5.22 -29.65
N VAL A 92 -15.00 5.30 -30.00
CA VAL A 92 -16.01 6.04 -29.26
C VAL A 92 -16.68 5.15 -28.21
N ARG A 93 -16.87 3.86 -28.52
CA ARG A 93 -17.49 2.90 -27.60
C ARG A 93 -16.83 2.87 -26.22
N SER A 94 -15.47 2.81 -26.19
CA SER A 94 -14.74 2.84 -24.93
C SER A 94 -14.96 4.13 -24.13
N ALA A 95 -15.16 5.26 -24.80
CA ALA A 95 -15.41 6.55 -24.13
C ALA A 95 -16.79 6.61 -23.45
N TYR A 96 -17.82 6.01 -24.05
CA TYR A 96 -19.12 5.85 -23.38
C TYR A 96 -19.00 4.99 -22.13
N LEU A 97 -18.31 3.86 -22.22
CA LEU A 97 -18.08 2.98 -21.07
C LEU A 97 -17.21 3.62 -19.99
N ASP A 98 -16.20 4.41 -20.39
CA ASP A 98 -15.39 5.17 -19.43
C ASP A 98 -16.24 6.19 -18.65
N ALA A 99 -17.19 6.88 -19.33
CA ALA A 99 -18.14 7.78 -18.68
C ALA A 99 -19.09 7.00 -17.76
N LEU A 100 -19.70 5.91 -18.22
CA LEU A 100 -20.58 5.04 -17.44
C LEU A 100 -19.89 4.45 -16.22
N SER A 101 -18.59 4.19 -16.28
CA SER A 101 -17.80 3.68 -15.14
C SER A 101 -17.75 4.66 -13.96
N GLN A 102 -18.10 5.94 -14.16
CA GLN A 102 -18.14 6.98 -13.12
C GLN A 102 -19.54 7.18 -12.51
N MET A 103 -20.56 6.52 -13.06
CA MET A 103 -21.98 6.67 -12.71
C MET A 103 -22.54 5.37 -12.15
N ASP A 104 -23.71 5.43 -11.53
CA ASP A 104 -24.44 4.20 -11.17
C ASP A 104 -25.12 3.62 -12.43
N VAL A 105 -24.71 2.42 -12.79
CA VAL A 105 -25.23 1.62 -13.90
C VAL A 105 -25.63 0.22 -13.46
N SER A 106 -25.96 0.05 -12.18
CA SER A 106 -26.38 -1.24 -11.59
C SER A 106 -27.52 -1.90 -12.36
N GLY A 107 -28.48 -1.10 -12.85
CA GLY A 107 -29.60 -1.59 -13.67
C GLY A 107 -29.22 -2.12 -15.05
N LYS A 108 -28.00 -1.84 -15.54
CA LYS A 108 -27.50 -2.31 -16.87
C LYS A 108 -26.40 -3.36 -16.72
N LEU A 109 -26.11 -3.81 -15.51
CA LEU A 109 -25.03 -4.75 -15.26
C LEU A 109 -25.19 -6.10 -15.98
N PRO A 110 -26.39 -6.70 -16.09
CA PRO A 110 -26.56 -7.93 -16.85
C PRO A 110 -26.16 -7.80 -18.32
N GLU A 111 -26.59 -6.73 -19.00
CA GLU A 111 -26.30 -6.47 -20.41
C GLU A 111 -24.81 -6.14 -20.62
N ILE A 112 -24.20 -5.40 -19.71
CA ILE A 112 -22.75 -5.11 -19.71
C ILE A 112 -21.96 -6.41 -19.59
N LYS A 113 -22.36 -7.33 -18.73
CA LYS A 113 -21.74 -8.67 -18.58
C LYS A 113 -21.91 -9.53 -19.82
N GLN A 114 -23.10 -9.50 -20.42
CA GLN A 114 -23.34 -10.21 -21.69
C GLN A 114 -22.39 -9.69 -22.78
N ARG A 115 -22.30 -8.36 -22.93
CA ARG A 115 -21.40 -7.75 -23.92
C ARG A 115 -19.93 -8.09 -23.64
N LEU A 116 -19.50 -8.11 -22.38
CA LEU A 116 -18.17 -8.53 -21.99
C LEU A 116 -17.86 -9.97 -22.41
N ALA A 117 -18.80 -10.89 -22.19
CA ALA A 117 -18.66 -12.29 -22.60
C ALA A 117 -18.58 -12.44 -24.12
N GLU A 118 -19.47 -11.77 -24.86
CA GLU A 118 -19.48 -11.77 -26.34
C GLU A 118 -18.14 -11.28 -26.90
N LEU A 119 -17.67 -10.11 -26.46
CA LEU A 119 -16.44 -9.51 -26.96
C LEU A 119 -15.19 -10.32 -26.56
N SER A 120 -15.20 -10.95 -25.39
CA SER A 120 -14.11 -11.84 -24.94
C SER A 120 -13.99 -13.11 -25.78
N ALA A 121 -15.10 -13.61 -26.31
CA ALA A 121 -15.13 -14.80 -27.19
C ALA A 121 -14.87 -14.47 -28.67
N GLN A 122 -14.96 -13.20 -29.07
CA GLN A 122 -14.88 -12.77 -30.47
C GLN A 122 -13.42 -12.74 -30.96
N LYS A 123 -13.16 -13.35 -32.14
CA LYS A 123 -11.89 -13.15 -32.83
C LYS A 123 -11.88 -11.78 -33.49
N VAL A 124 -11.04 -10.88 -32.98
CA VAL A 124 -10.90 -9.51 -33.49
C VAL A 124 -9.70 -9.44 -34.45
N SER A 125 -9.86 -8.71 -35.58
CA SER A 125 -8.76 -8.45 -36.52
C SER A 125 -7.66 -7.59 -35.83
N GLU A 126 -6.42 -7.70 -36.31
CA GLU A 126 -5.28 -6.93 -35.78
C GLU A 126 -5.51 -5.42 -35.77
N GLU A 127 -6.15 -4.89 -36.84
CA GLU A 127 -6.48 -3.48 -36.98
C GLU A 127 -7.41 -2.95 -35.88
N ASN A 128 -8.39 -3.77 -35.48
CA ASN A 128 -9.42 -3.41 -34.52
C ASN A 128 -9.05 -3.84 -33.08
N ARG A 129 -7.98 -4.62 -32.91
CA ARG A 129 -7.58 -5.22 -31.63
C ARG A 129 -7.40 -4.18 -30.51
N LYS A 130 -6.73 -3.07 -30.82
CA LYS A 130 -6.51 -1.99 -29.85
C LYS A 130 -7.84 -1.46 -29.27
N HIS A 131 -8.83 -1.21 -30.12
CA HIS A 131 -10.11 -0.66 -29.70
C HIS A 131 -10.99 -1.70 -29.00
N ALA A 132 -10.92 -2.96 -29.42
CA ALA A 132 -11.57 -4.05 -28.70
C ALA A 132 -10.98 -4.24 -27.28
N ASP A 133 -9.68 -4.18 -27.15
CA ASP A 133 -9.01 -4.24 -25.84
C ASP A 133 -9.36 -3.03 -24.94
N GLU A 134 -9.56 -1.85 -25.52
CA GLU A 134 -10.05 -0.66 -24.81
C GLU A 134 -11.49 -0.86 -24.33
N GLU A 135 -12.39 -1.38 -25.17
CA GLU A 135 -13.77 -1.70 -24.82
C GLU A 135 -13.81 -2.80 -23.72
N LEU A 136 -13.06 -3.88 -23.88
CA LEU A 136 -12.97 -4.96 -22.89
C LEU A 136 -12.50 -4.44 -21.51
N ARG A 137 -11.49 -3.59 -21.48
CA ARG A 137 -11.02 -3.00 -20.23
C ARG A 137 -12.07 -2.13 -19.55
N ALA A 138 -12.80 -1.33 -20.33
CA ALA A 138 -13.84 -0.47 -19.80
C ALA A 138 -15.03 -1.28 -19.25
N LEU A 139 -15.48 -2.32 -19.98
CA LEU A 139 -16.52 -3.25 -19.52
C LEU A 139 -16.11 -3.96 -18.22
N ARG A 140 -14.89 -4.52 -18.18
CA ARG A 140 -14.36 -5.19 -16.97
C ARG A 140 -14.32 -4.26 -15.77
N ARG A 141 -13.92 -2.99 -15.97
CA ARG A 141 -13.87 -1.99 -14.89
C ARG A 141 -15.25 -1.78 -14.26
N ILE A 142 -16.31 -1.71 -15.10
CA ILE A 142 -17.67 -1.58 -14.59
C ILE A 142 -18.07 -2.84 -13.82
N VAL A 143 -17.89 -4.03 -14.37
CA VAL A 143 -18.25 -5.29 -13.70
C VAL A 143 -17.52 -5.44 -12.36
N ILE A 144 -16.21 -5.19 -12.33
CA ILE A 144 -15.38 -5.27 -11.11
C ILE A 144 -15.88 -4.29 -10.03
N ARG A 145 -16.33 -3.10 -10.43
CA ARG A 145 -16.86 -2.11 -9.47
C ARG A 145 -18.07 -2.62 -8.68
N TYR A 146 -18.94 -3.43 -9.32
CA TYR A 146 -20.15 -3.95 -8.68
C TYR A 146 -19.97 -5.33 -8.04
N GLU A 147 -19.22 -6.20 -8.67
CA GLU A 147 -19.10 -7.60 -8.23
C GLU A 147 -17.74 -7.92 -7.58
N GLY A 148 -16.77 -7.00 -7.68
CA GLY A 148 -15.38 -7.30 -7.32
C GLY A 148 -14.73 -8.27 -8.30
N ILE A 149 -13.60 -8.85 -7.89
CA ILE A 149 -12.93 -9.92 -8.64
C ILE A 149 -13.11 -11.25 -7.91
N ALA A 150 -13.38 -12.31 -8.66
CA ALA A 150 -13.22 -13.65 -8.12
C ALA A 150 -11.72 -13.89 -7.88
N LYS A 151 -11.34 -14.12 -6.61
CA LYS A 151 -9.94 -14.34 -6.21
C LYS A 151 -9.62 -15.82 -6.20
N HIS A 152 -8.47 -16.16 -6.74
CA HIS A 152 -7.91 -17.49 -6.63
C HIS A 152 -7.62 -17.87 -5.18
N LYS A 153 -7.54 -19.18 -4.91
CA LYS A 153 -7.09 -19.71 -3.63
C LYS A 153 -5.62 -20.08 -3.71
N PHE A 154 -4.81 -19.50 -2.83
CA PHE A 154 -3.40 -19.83 -2.74
C PHE A 154 -3.21 -21.30 -2.30
N ASP A 155 -2.57 -22.10 -3.15
CA ASP A 155 -2.27 -23.50 -2.87
C ASP A 155 -0.91 -23.62 -2.17
N ARG A 156 -0.93 -24.11 -0.93
CA ARG A 156 0.25 -24.31 -0.08
C ARG A 156 0.89 -25.69 -0.27
N LYS A 157 0.81 -26.28 -1.46
CA LYS A 157 1.42 -27.57 -1.69
C LYS A 157 2.90 -27.58 -1.29
N GLN A 158 3.37 -28.72 -0.80
CA GLN A 158 4.79 -28.98 -0.65
C GLN A 158 5.43 -29.04 -2.05
N GLN A 159 6.27 -28.09 -2.34
CA GLN A 159 6.98 -27.96 -3.61
C GLN A 159 8.19 -27.04 -3.44
N LYS A 160 9.19 -27.20 -4.30
CA LYS A 160 10.35 -26.31 -4.27
C LYS A 160 9.95 -24.86 -4.48
N ASN A 161 10.22 -24.04 -3.50
CA ASN A 161 9.94 -22.61 -3.49
C ASN A 161 11.24 -21.84 -3.37
N GLN A 162 11.34 -20.71 -4.07
CA GLN A 162 12.33 -19.69 -3.81
C GLN A 162 11.60 -18.41 -3.43
N VAL A 163 11.86 -17.89 -2.25
CA VAL A 163 11.23 -16.69 -1.74
C VAL A 163 12.26 -15.68 -1.24
N LEU A 164 11.95 -14.41 -1.40
CA LEU A 164 12.67 -13.30 -0.82
C LEU A 164 11.90 -12.79 0.39
N LEU A 165 12.46 -12.98 1.58
CA LEU A 165 11.95 -12.38 2.81
C LEU A 165 12.46 -10.93 2.86
N PHE A 166 11.61 -9.99 2.42
CA PHE A 166 11.95 -8.58 2.34
C PHE A 166 12.05 -8.00 3.75
N CYS A 167 13.22 -7.54 4.13
CA CYS A 167 13.48 -7.01 5.47
C CYS A 167 14.49 -5.86 5.45
N ASN A 168 14.56 -5.14 6.58
CA ASN A 168 15.53 -4.09 6.80
C ASN A 168 16.97 -4.62 6.66
N LYS A 169 17.87 -3.82 6.09
CA LYS A 169 19.29 -4.15 5.89
C LYS A 169 19.94 -4.70 7.16
N ASN A 170 19.70 -4.06 8.29
CA ASN A 170 20.32 -4.44 9.57
C ASN A 170 19.62 -5.61 10.27
N GLY A 171 18.44 -6.03 9.78
CA GLY A 171 17.74 -7.24 10.23
C GLY A 171 18.06 -8.49 9.42
N ARG A 172 18.80 -8.38 8.31
CA ARG A 172 19.03 -9.51 7.39
C ARG A 172 19.73 -10.69 8.06
N GLU A 173 20.73 -10.41 8.87
CA GLU A 173 21.47 -11.47 9.56
C GLU A 173 20.58 -12.21 10.58
N THR A 174 19.71 -11.46 11.28
CA THR A 174 18.71 -12.06 12.18
C THR A 174 17.74 -12.95 11.43
N VAL A 175 17.15 -12.45 10.32
CA VAL A 175 16.26 -13.25 9.48
C VAL A 175 16.99 -14.46 8.90
N ARG A 176 18.26 -14.30 8.45
CA ARG A 176 19.09 -15.41 7.94
C ARG A 176 19.28 -16.52 8.98
N ARG A 177 19.61 -16.16 10.22
CA ARG A 177 19.76 -17.14 11.32
C ARG A 177 18.46 -17.90 11.60
N MET A 178 17.31 -17.22 11.54
CA MET A 178 16.01 -17.81 11.80
C MET A 178 15.52 -18.72 10.68
N THR A 179 15.99 -18.52 9.43
CA THR A 179 15.42 -19.17 8.25
C THR A 179 16.38 -20.04 7.48
N GLY A 180 17.69 -19.99 7.81
CA GLY A 180 18.74 -20.73 7.08
C GLY A 180 19.02 -20.20 5.67
N GLY A 181 18.42 -19.06 5.29
CA GLY A 181 18.52 -18.49 3.96
C GLY A 181 19.87 -17.79 3.68
N ARG A 182 20.00 -17.23 2.48
CA ARG A 182 21.15 -16.47 1.99
C ARG A 182 20.84 -14.97 1.98
N VAL A 183 21.76 -14.15 2.51
CA VAL A 183 21.62 -12.69 2.49
C VAL A 183 21.56 -12.16 1.05
N HIS A 184 20.62 -11.30 0.78
CA HIS A 184 20.38 -10.61 -0.49
C HIS A 184 20.26 -9.08 -0.26
N PRO A 185 20.60 -8.23 -1.25
CA PRO A 185 20.49 -6.76 -1.11
C PRO A 185 19.11 -6.24 -0.66
N LEU A 186 18.04 -6.99 -0.90
CA LEU A 186 16.66 -6.65 -0.52
C LEU A 186 16.13 -7.40 0.72
N GLY A 187 16.89 -8.35 1.27
CA GLY A 187 16.43 -9.18 2.38
C GLY A 187 17.18 -10.49 2.52
N VAL A 188 16.46 -11.60 2.64
CA VAL A 188 17.02 -12.96 2.72
C VAL A 188 16.30 -13.84 1.70
N LEU A 189 17.08 -14.47 0.82
CA LEU A 189 16.58 -15.48 -0.12
C LEU A 189 16.58 -16.84 0.59
N VAL A 190 15.44 -17.50 0.53
CA VAL A 190 15.24 -18.83 1.12
C VAL A 190 14.72 -19.78 0.06
N GLU A 191 15.33 -20.97 0.00
CA GLU A 191 14.84 -22.10 -0.77
C GLU A 191 14.24 -23.11 0.21
N THR A 192 13.00 -23.50 -0.01
CA THR A 192 12.27 -24.40 0.90
C THR A 192 11.20 -25.18 0.17
N ASP A 193 10.90 -26.37 0.66
CA ASP A 193 9.76 -27.17 0.18
C ASP A 193 8.46 -26.82 0.93
N ASP A 194 8.56 -26.12 2.08
CA ASP A 194 7.42 -25.71 2.90
C ASP A 194 7.52 -24.22 3.27
N LEU A 195 6.46 -23.45 2.96
CA LEU A 195 6.35 -22.02 3.29
C LEU A 195 5.86 -21.78 4.73
N ILE A 196 5.24 -22.78 5.37
CA ILE A 196 4.56 -22.59 6.67
C ILE A 196 5.53 -22.11 7.76
N PRO A 197 6.72 -22.70 7.95
CA PRO A 197 7.67 -22.20 8.94
C PRO A 197 8.09 -20.75 8.71
N LEU A 198 8.26 -20.37 7.43
CA LEU A 198 8.63 -19.00 7.09
C LEU A 198 7.50 -18.00 7.38
N MET A 199 6.25 -18.43 7.25
CA MET A 199 5.06 -17.61 7.56
C MET A 199 4.88 -17.35 9.06
N GLN A 200 5.66 -17.99 9.93
CA GLN A 200 5.67 -17.73 11.39
C GLN A 200 6.76 -16.76 11.81
N VAL A 201 7.79 -16.56 10.98
CA VAL A 201 8.88 -15.63 11.27
C VAL A 201 8.37 -14.18 11.17
N ARG A 202 8.44 -13.45 12.28
CA ARG A 202 7.83 -12.11 12.41
C ARG A 202 8.75 -10.97 11.98
N THR A 203 10.06 -11.21 11.86
CA THR A 203 11.10 -10.18 11.70
C THR A 203 11.32 -9.69 10.26
N TYR A 204 10.61 -10.22 9.27
CA TYR A 204 10.59 -9.70 7.89
C TYR A 204 9.26 -9.02 7.56
N ARG A 205 9.30 -8.07 6.64
CA ARG A 205 8.12 -7.27 6.29
C ARG A 205 7.16 -8.00 5.35
N GLU A 206 7.67 -8.55 4.27
CA GLU A 206 6.89 -9.17 3.19
C GLU A 206 7.63 -10.39 2.64
N MET A 207 6.87 -11.40 2.23
CA MET A 207 7.37 -12.52 1.45
C MET A 207 7.09 -12.24 -0.03
N LEU A 208 8.14 -12.24 -0.84
CA LEU A 208 8.09 -12.00 -2.27
C LEU A 208 8.63 -13.22 -3.01
N PHE A 209 8.10 -13.47 -4.20
CA PHE A 209 8.51 -14.58 -5.06
C PHE A 209 9.32 -14.03 -6.24
N PRO A 210 10.67 -14.25 -6.28
CA PRO A 210 11.50 -13.83 -7.39
C PRO A 210 11.08 -14.50 -8.70
N LEU A 211 10.96 -13.74 -9.79
CA LEU A 211 10.74 -14.29 -11.13
C LEU A 211 12.07 -14.68 -11.77
N GLY A 212 12.07 -15.78 -12.50
CA GLY A 212 13.24 -16.25 -13.24
C GLY A 212 14.48 -16.45 -12.37
N GLY A 213 14.31 -16.89 -11.10
CA GLY A 213 15.42 -17.03 -10.15
C GLY A 213 16.06 -15.71 -9.71
N GLY A 214 15.39 -14.58 -9.95
CA GLY A 214 15.91 -13.24 -9.64
C GLY A 214 16.79 -12.64 -10.73
N LYS A 215 16.72 -13.15 -11.97
CA LYS A 215 17.37 -12.54 -13.13
C LYS A 215 16.87 -11.12 -13.36
N LEU A 216 17.79 -10.18 -13.54
CA LEU A 216 17.43 -8.78 -13.80
C LEU A 216 16.86 -8.61 -15.21
N VAL A 217 15.81 -7.79 -15.32
CA VAL A 217 15.12 -7.50 -16.60
C VAL A 217 15.42 -6.09 -17.09
N ASP A 218 15.15 -5.86 -18.37
CA ASP A 218 15.38 -4.59 -19.08
C ASP A 218 14.50 -3.46 -18.51
N PRO A 219 14.97 -2.21 -18.43
CA PRO A 219 14.18 -1.07 -17.99
C PRO A 219 13.16 -0.56 -19.03
N GLU A 220 13.18 -1.04 -20.27
CA GLU A 220 12.18 -0.67 -21.28
C GLU A 220 10.90 -1.49 -21.07
N PRO A 221 9.68 -0.83 -20.97
CA PRO A 221 8.45 -1.50 -20.56
C PRO A 221 8.05 -2.73 -21.38
N LYS A 222 8.21 -2.68 -22.71
CA LYS A 222 7.83 -3.81 -23.58
C LYS A 222 8.78 -4.99 -23.44
N LYS A 223 10.09 -4.72 -23.42
CA LYS A 223 11.10 -5.75 -23.20
C LYS A 223 10.97 -6.40 -21.83
N ALA A 224 10.73 -5.58 -20.80
CA ALA A 224 10.44 -6.10 -19.46
C ALA A 224 9.22 -7.01 -19.45
N ALA A 225 8.15 -6.63 -20.17
CA ALA A 225 6.96 -7.46 -20.31
C ALA A 225 7.25 -8.79 -21.02
N ASP A 226 7.98 -8.77 -22.14
CA ASP A 226 8.40 -9.97 -22.86
C ASP A 226 9.22 -10.93 -21.97
N GLU A 227 10.17 -10.39 -21.19
CA GLU A 227 11.03 -11.19 -20.31
C GLU A 227 10.28 -11.81 -19.12
N VAL A 228 9.18 -11.20 -18.63
CA VAL A 228 8.50 -11.67 -17.42
C VAL A 228 7.15 -12.34 -17.66
N CYS A 229 6.50 -12.16 -18.83
CA CYS A 229 5.11 -12.58 -19.04
C CYS A 229 4.91 -14.08 -18.75
N THR A 230 5.65 -14.94 -19.43
CA THR A 230 5.56 -16.40 -19.25
C THR A 230 5.91 -16.80 -17.83
N LEU A 231 6.99 -16.23 -17.26
CA LEU A 231 7.42 -16.52 -15.89
C LEU A 231 6.36 -16.12 -14.85
N LEU A 232 5.63 -15.01 -15.09
CA LEU A 232 4.56 -14.56 -14.21
C LEU A 232 3.35 -15.50 -14.27
N ILE A 233 2.95 -15.93 -15.48
CA ILE A 233 1.86 -16.89 -15.66
C ILE A 233 2.22 -18.22 -14.99
N ASP A 234 3.39 -18.78 -15.27
CA ASP A 234 3.87 -20.04 -14.69
C ASP A 234 3.89 -19.98 -13.15
N LEU A 235 4.34 -18.85 -12.59
CA LEU A 235 4.35 -18.65 -11.14
C LEU A 235 2.94 -18.55 -10.56
N CYS A 236 2.02 -17.86 -11.23
CA CYS A 236 0.62 -17.78 -10.83
C CYS A 236 -0.05 -19.17 -10.85
N GLU A 237 0.08 -19.91 -11.95
CA GLU A 237 -0.47 -21.26 -12.12
C GLU A 237 0.17 -22.28 -11.15
N LYS A 238 1.43 -22.08 -10.76
CA LYS A 238 2.11 -22.90 -9.76
C LYS A 238 1.42 -22.88 -8.40
N TYR A 239 0.91 -21.71 -7.99
CA TYR A 239 0.32 -21.51 -6.65
C TYR A 239 -1.21 -21.44 -6.63
N HIS A 240 -1.87 -21.62 -7.78
CA HIS A 240 -3.32 -21.57 -7.90
C HIS A 240 -3.80 -22.63 -8.88
N LYS A 241 -4.99 -23.19 -8.62
CA LYS A 241 -5.53 -24.29 -9.43
C LYS A 241 -6.65 -23.86 -10.39
N GLU A 242 -7.27 -22.72 -10.08
CA GLU A 242 -8.42 -22.25 -10.83
C GLU A 242 -8.00 -21.71 -12.19
N GLU A 243 -8.72 -22.13 -13.26
CA GLU A 243 -8.51 -21.65 -14.62
C GLU A 243 -9.31 -20.38 -14.88
N MET A 244 -8.90 -19.26 -14.35
CA MET A 244 -9.48 -17.95 -14.63
C MET A 244 -8.37 -16.89 -14.70
N PRO A 245 -8.66 -15.70 -15.28
CA PRO A 245 -7.65 -14.66 -15.42
C PRO A 245 -7.15 -14.15 -14.07
N PHE A 246 -5.84 -13.95 -13.97
CA PHE A 246 -5.23 -13.31 -12.80
C PHE A 246 -5.30 -11.79 -12.92
N TYR A 247 -5.88 -11.15 -11.93
CA TYR A 247 -5.89 -9.70 -11.81
C TYR A 247 -4.61 -9.22 -11.14
N PHE A 248 -3.84 -8.41 -11.88
CA PHE A 248 -2.54 -7.95 -11.40
C PHE A 248 -2.40 -6.44 -11.43
N ARG A 249 -1.48 -5.92 -10.61
CA ARG A 249 -0.94 -4.57 -10.73
C ARG A 249 0.59 -4.60 -10.83
N ILE A 250 1.17 -3.48 -11.30
CA ILE A 250 2.62 -3.29 -11.33
C ILE A 250 3.01 -2.23 -10.31
N GLU A 251 3.94 -2.58 -9.42
CA GLU A 251 4.57 -1.66 -8.48
C GLU A 251 6.01 -1.41 -8.90
N CYS A 252 6.31 -0.19 -9.37
CA CYS A 252 7.66 0.19 -9.81
C CYS A 252 8.42 0.94 -8.71
N LYS A 253 9.44 0.31 -8.13
CA LYS A 253 10.36 0.88 -7.14
C LYS A 253 11.65 1.33 -7.83
N ALA A 254 11.62 2.51 -8.44
CA ALA A 254 12.76 3.11 -9.17
C ALA A 254 12.87 4.61 -8.85
N PRO A 255 14.04 5.23 -9.06
CA PRO A 255 14.25 6.68 -8.93
C PRO A 255 13.66 7.41 -10.15
N MET A 256 12.36 7.36 -10.30
CA MET A 256 11.56 7.96 -11.38
C MET A 256 10.52 8.92 -10.79
N THR A 257 10.09 9.92 -11.56
CA THR A 257 8.97 10.79 -11.22
C THR A 257 7.66 9.97 -11.19
N LEU A 258 6.61 10.51 -10.58
CA LEU A 258 5.28 9.85 -10.57
C LEU A 258 4.75 9.64 -11.99
N GLU A 259 4.92 10.63 -12.86
CA GLU A 259 4.50 10.55 -14.26
C GLU A 259 5.26 9.46 -15.03
N GLN A 260 6.58 9.39 -14.87
CA GLN A 260 7.41 8.35 -15.47
C GLN A 260 7.00 6.95 -15.01
N LYS A 261 6.75 6.76 -13.71
CA LYS A 261 6.24 5.50 -13.16
C LYS A 261 4.88 5.14 -13.72
N SER A 262 3.96 6.11 -13.79
CA SER A 262 2.61 5.91 -14.35
C SER A 262 2.68 5.48 -15.83
N ASN A 263 3.49 6.18 -16.63
CA ASN A 263 3.67 5.84 -18.04
C ASN A 263 4.32 4.46 -18.22
N PHE A 264 5.34 4.15 -17.42
CA PHE A 264 6.01 2.84 -17.43
C PHE A 264 5.02 1.71 -17.11
N THR A 265 4.32 1.80 -15.98
CA THR A 265 3.40 0.74 -15.53
C THR A 265 2.21 0.57 -16.47
N LYS A 266 1.69 1.65 -17.05
CA LYS A 266 0.61 1.62 -18.03
C LYS A 266 1.05 0.89 -19.32
N ARG A 267 2.23 1.21 -19.88
CA ARG A 267 2.76 0.59 -21.10
C ARG A 267 3.07 -0.89 -20.88
N MET A 268 3.74 -1.22 -19.78
CA MET A 268 4.08 -2.60 -19.44
C MET A 268 2.84 -3.43 -19.13
N GLY A 269 1.85 -2.86 -18.40
CA GLY A 269 0.60 -3.55 -18.10
C GLY A 269 -0.19 -3.90 -19.35
N ALA A 270 -0.31 -2.97 -20.30
CA ALA A 270 -0.97 -3.22 -21.59
C ALA A 270 -0.26 -4.31 -22.41
N GLU A 271 1.08 -4.35 -22.36
CA GLU A 271 1.85 -5.36 -23.08
C GLU A 271 1.71 -6.75 -22.43
N LEU A 272 1.71 -6.85 -21.09
CA LEU A 272 1.44 -8.10 -20.37
C LEU A 272 0.03 -8.65 -20.66
N GLU A 273 -0.99 -7.80 -20.70
CA GLU A 273 -2.35 -8.22 -21.13
C GLU A 273 -2.32 -8.80 -22.53
N ARG A 274 -1.65 -8.12 -23.48
CA ARG A 274 -1.53 -8.56 -24.87
C ARG A 274 -0.81 -9.90 -24.99
N LEU A 275 0.35 -10.05 -24.37
CA LEU A 275 1.21 -11.25 -24.43
C LEU A 275 0.57 -12.47 -23.76
N SER A 276 -0.18 -12.25 -22.70
CA SER A 276 -0.82 -13.32 -21.92
C SER A 276 -2.08 -13.89 -22.59
N ASN A 277 -2.55 -13.32 -23.69
CA ASN A 277 -3.82 -13.69 -24.33
C ASN A 277 -5.01 -13.73 -23.35
N GLY A 278 -5.08 -12.72 -22.45
CA GLY A 278 -6.15 -12.56 -21.48
C GLY A 278 -5.99 -13.37 -20.19
N LYS A 279 -4.91 -14.12 -19.98
CA LYS A 279 -4.62 -14.79 -18.70
C LYS A 279 -4.26 -13.80 -17.60
N LEU A 280 -3.71 -12.62 -17.95
CA LEU A 280 -3.38 -11.54 -17.05
C LEU A 280 -4.25 -10.32 -17.36
N ILE A 281 -4.88 -9.73 -16.34
CA ILE A 281 -5.71 -8.53 -16.47
C ILE A 281 -5.16 -7.47 -15.52
N ASN A 282 -4.75 -6.32 -16.09
CA ASN A 282 -4.23 -5.21 -15.29
C ASN A 282 -5.38 -4.48 -14.57
N SER A 283 -5.33 -4.45 -13.24
CA SER A 283 -6.28 -3.75 -12.38
C SER A 283 -5.54 -3.02 -11.26
N THR A 284 -5.79 -1.72 -11.12
CA THR A 284 -5.13 -0.88 -10.13
C THR A 284 -5.85 -0.85 -8.79
N SER A 285 -7.14 -1.16 -8.75
CA SER A 285 -7.99 -1.13 -7.55
C SER A 285 -8.23 -2.51 -6.98
N ASP A 286 -8.61 -3.47 -7.83
CA ASP A 286 -8.88 -4.85 -7.43
C ASP A 286 -7.91 -5.79 -8.11
N TYR A 287 -7.00 -6.36 -7.34
CA TYR A 287 -5.95 -7.26 -7.82
C TYR A 287 -5.63 -8.31 -6.76
N GLU A 288 -5.06 -9.40 -7.20
CA GLU A 288 -4.61 -10.50 -6.34
C GLU A 288 -3.11 -10.77 -6.48
N VAL A 289 -2.50 -10.24 -7.56
CA VAL A 289 -1.08 -10.38 -7.87
C VAL A 289 -0.46 -8.99 -8.00
N GLU A 290 0.65 -8.74 -7.32
CA GLU A 290 1.46 -7.54 -7.52
C GLU A 290 2.80 -7.94 -8.14
N LEU A 291 3.02 -7.56 -9.39
CA LEU A 291 4.34 -7.62 -10.01
C LEU A 291 5.15 -6.42 -9.54
N ARG A 292 6.15 -6.67 -8.71
CA ARG A 292 7.03 -5.64 -8.18
C ARG A 292 8.36 -5.63 -8.93
N LEU A 293 8.70 -4.47 -9.45
CA LEU A 293 9.95 -4.21 -10.16
C LEU A 293 10.83 -3.28 -9.33
N ILE A 294 11.96 -3.77 -8.85
CA ILE A 294 12.85 -3.02 -7.96
C ILE A 294 14.14 -2.71 -8.73
N ALA A 295 14.37 -1.43 -9.02
CA ALA A 295 15.57 -1.00 -9.74
C ALA A 295 16.84 -1.23 -8.92
N ASN A 296 17.87 -1.78 -9.55
CA ASN A 296 19.22 -1.81 -9.04
C ASN A 296 19.96 -0.49 -9.34
N ARG A 297 21.24 -0.39 -9.00
CA ARG A 297 22.06 0.80 -9.24
C ARG A 297 22.32 1.09 -10.73
N GLU A 298 22.22 0.08 -11.57
CA GLU A 298 22.41 0.16 -13.02
C GLU A 298 21.11 0.45 -13.78
N GLY A 299 20.00 0.63 -13.05
CA GLY A 299 18.67 0.91 -13.62
C GLY A 299 17.92 -0.33 -14.12
N ARG A 300 18.50 -1.55 -14.03
CA ARG A 300 17.80 -2.79 -14.36
C ARG A 300 16.89 -3.19 -13.21
N PHE A 301 15.81 -3.92 -13.50
CA PHE A 301 14.83 -4.33 -12.49
C PHE A 301 15.04 -5.74 -12.00
N PHE A 302 14.93 -5.92 -10.67
CA PHE A 302 14.71 -7.20 -10.03
C PHE A 302 13.20 -7.47 -9.98
N PRO A 303 12.68 -8.44 -10.77
CA PRO A 303 11.26 -8.73 -10.79
C PRO A 303 10.89 -9.72 -9.68
N CYS A 304 9.87 -9.41 -8.92
CA CYS A 304 9.30 -10.32 -7.93
C CYS A 304 7.79 -10.14 -7.80
N VAL A 305 7.13 -11.14 -7.27
CA VAL A 305 5.67 -11.18 -7.11
C VAL A 305 5.29 -11.20 -5.65
N LYS A 306 4.26 -10.43 -5.30
CA LYS A 306 3.53 -10.55 -4.05
C LYS A 306 2.14 -11.09 -4.34
N PHE A 307 1.78 -12.20 -3.71
CA PHE A 307 0.43 -12.75 -3.79
C PHE A 307 -0.45 -12.25 -2.64
N TYR A 308 -1.54 -11.55 -2.97
CA TYR A 308 -2.55 -11.15 -1.99
C TYR A 308 -3.54 -12.27 -1.66
N THR A 309 -3.53 -13.34 -2.45
CA THR A 309 -4.21 -14.60 -2.18
C THR A 309 -3.56 -15.37 -1.02
N MET A 310 -2.25 -15.16 -0.78
CA MET A 310 -1.53 -15.69 0.37
C MET A 310 -1.79 -14.82 1.60
N LYS A 311 -2.65 -15.32 2.51
CA LYS A 311 -3.01 -14.58 3.74
C LYS A 311 -1.84 -14.59 4.73
N ASP A 312 -1.34 -13.42 5.07
CA ASP A 312 -0.38 -13.21 6.15
C ASP A 312 -1.12 -13.07 7.49
N HIS A 313 -0.88 -14.00 8.39
CA HIS A 313 -1.56 -14.06 9.68
C HIS A 313 -0.71 -13.57 10.86
N ARG A 314 0.56 -13.23 10.61
CA ARG A 314 1.52 -12.86 11.65
C ARG A 314 1.09 -11.67 12.51
N PHE A 315 0.40 -10.72 11.90
CA PHE A 315 0.05 -9.45 12.53
C PHE A 315 -1.47 -9.18 12.51
N ARG A 316 -2.28 -10.23 12.67
CA ARG A 316 -3.74 -10.11 12.68
C ARG A 316 -4.28 -9.15 13.73
N TYR A 317 -3.60 -9.05 14.85
CA TYR A 317 -3.95 -8.13 15.91
C TYR A 317 -3.88 -6.67 15.47
N ARG A 318 -3.04 -6.36 14.47
CA ARG A 318 -2.76 -5.00 14.01
C ARG A 318 -3.86 -4.49 13.08
N LYS A 319 -5.08 -4.41 13.60
CA LYS A 319 -6.24 -3.87 12.88
C LYS A 319 -6.19 -2.34 12.79
N ASN A 320 -5.71 -1.70 13.87
CA ASN A 320 -5.66 -0.26 13.99
C ASN A 320 -4.23 0.29 13.89
N SER A 321 -4.10 1.47 13.27
CA SER A 321 -2.85 2.24 13.21
C SER A 321 -3.11 3.74 13.19
N ILE A 322 -2.09 4.53 13.55
CA ILE A 322 -2.00 5.97 13.36
C ILE A 322 -0.75 6.28 12.53
N SER A 323 -0.61 7.52 12.05
CA SER A 323 0.49 7.90 11.15
C SER A 323 1.89 7.65 11.73
N ALA A 324 2.06 7.82 13.05
CA ALA A 324 3.33 7.60 13.76
C ALA A 324 3.59 6.13 14.14
N SER A 325 2.67 5.22 13.81
CA SER A 325 2.77 3.83 14.26
C SER A 325 3.92 3.08 13.61
N ILE A 326 4.74 2.42 14.41
CA ILE A 326 5.77 1.51 13.93
C ILE A 326 5.15 0.29 13.24
N HIS A 327 5.81 -0.21 12.18
CA HIS A 327 5.37 -1.44 11.53
C HIS A 327 5.65 -2.65 12.45
N PRO A 328 4.71 -3.60 12.64
CA PRO A 328 4.88 -4.69 13.61
C PRO A 328 6.09 -5.58 13.32
N SER A 329 6.46 -5.81 12.07
CA SER A 329 7.70 -6.56 11.78
C SER A 329 8.98 -5.84 12.19
N GLN A 330 8.95 -4.51 12.27
CA GLN A 330 10.05 -3.70 12.79
C GLN A 330 10.12 -3.84 14.32
N ALA A 331 8.99 -3.78 15.01
CA ALA A 331 8.90 -4.01 16.44
C ALA A 331 9.35 -5.45 16.80
N ALA A 332 8.87 -6.46 16.05
CA ALA A 332 9.29 -7.84 16.22
C ALA A 332 10.81 -8.03 16.05
N LEU A 333 11.41 -7.37 15.05
CA LEU A 333 12.87 -7.40 14.85
C LEU A 333 13.61 -6.77 16.05
N MET A 334 13.10 -5.66 16.56
CA MET A 334 13.68 -5.00 17.73
C MET A 334 13.59 -5.88 18.98
N MET A 335 12.45 -6.55 19.19
CA MET A 335 12.30 -7.48 20.31
C MET A 335 13.20 -8.71 20.15
N GLU A 336 13.40 -9.20 18.94
CA GLU A 336 14.37 -10.28 18.67
C GLU A 336 15.81 -9.87 19.01
N LEU A 337 16.21 -8.64 18.67
CA LEU A 337 17.54 -8.09 19.00
C LEU A 337 17.70 -7.80 20.49
N ALA A 338 16.61 -7.40 21.15
CA ALA A 338 16.60 -7.12 22.59
C ALA A 338 16.44 -8.37 23.46
N ALA A 339 15.96 -9.49 22.89
CA ALA A 339 15.63 -10.71 23.64
C ALA A 339 16.68 -11.19 24.66
N PRO A 340 18.02 -11.10 24.40
CA PRO A 340 19.03 -11.48 25.38
C PRO A 340 19.03 -10.62 26.68
N TYR A 341 18.36 -9.47 26.66
CA TYR A 341 18.29 -8.51 27.77
C TYR A 341 16.92 -8.48 28.44
N LEU A 342 15.90 -9.08 27.81
CA LEU A 342 14.53 -9.11 28.33
C LEU A 342 14.35 -10.26 29.32
N LYS A 343 13.44 -10.09 30.28
CA LYS A 343 13.14 -11.10 31.31
C LYS A 343 11.72 -11.64 31.13
N GLU A 344 11.56 -12.96 31.28
CA GLU A 344 10.25 -13.58 31.41
C GLU A 344 9.57 -13.12 32.70
N GLY A 345 8.27 -12.83 32.65
CA GLY A 345 7.51 -12.33 33.78
C GLY A 345 7.86 -10.90 34.22
N ALA A 346 8.59 -10.13 33.41
CA ALA A 346 8.96 -8.76 33.74
C ALA A 346 7.75 -7.82 33.78
N GLN A 347 7.83 -6.81 34.64
CA GLN A 347 6.92 -5.66 34.62
C GLN A 347 7.43 -4.63 33.63
N VAL A 348 6.62 -4.33 32.63
CA VAL A 348 7.04 -3.56 31.45
C VAL A 348 6.23 -2.28 31.29
N MET A 349 6.90 -1.19 30.94
CA MET A 349 6.29 0.11 30.66
C MET A 349 6.64 0.59 29.25
N ASP A 350 5.64 1.08 28.50
CA ASP A 350 5.84 1.90 27.30
C ASP A 350 5.28 3.31 27.55
N PRO A 351 6.14 4.31 27.72
CA PRO A 351 5.75 5.70 27.98
C PRO A 351 5.03 6.40 26.84
N PHE A 352 5.20 5.93 25.61
CA PHE A 352 4.67 6.52 24.37
C PHE A 352 4.07 5.43 23.50
N CYS A 353 3.12 4.66 24.06
CA CYS A 353 2.72 3.36 23.51
C CYS A 353 1.97 3.44 22.17
N GLY A 354 1.42 4.60 21.81
CA GLY A 354 0.61 4.77 20.62
C GLY A 354 -0.51 3.72 20.56
N VAL A 355 -0.48 2.88 19.52
CA VAL A 355 -1.46 1.78 19.33
C VAL A 355 -0.99 0.43 19.91
N GLY A 356 -0.01 0.42 20.80
CA GLY A 356 0.42 -0.73 21.60
C GLY A 356 1.36 -1.73 20.92
N THR A 357 1.86 -1.44 19.72
CA THR A 357 2.64 -2.41 18.92
C THR A 357 3.91 -2.92 19.62
N MET A 358 4.63 -2.04 20.34
CA MET A 358 5.89 -2.40 21.00
C MET A 358 5.65 -3.40 22.15
N LEU A 359 4.65 -3.15 22.97
CA LEU A 359 4.30 -4.03 24.10
C LEU A 359 3.80 -5.39 23.61
N ILE A 360 2.91 -5.42 22.60
CA ILE A 360 2.40 -6.68 22.03
C ILE A 360 3.55 -7.52 21.46
N GLU A 361 4.45 -6.94 20.66
CA GLU A 361 5.58 -7.70 20.08
C GLU A 361 6.62 -8.09 21.15
N ARG A 362 6.72 -7.31 22.24
CA ARG A 362 7.58 -7.65 23.39
C ARG A 362 7.06 -8.91 24.07
N ASP A 363 5.78 -8.99 24.35
CA ASP A 363 5.17 -10.14 25.01
C ASP A 363 5.23 -11.41 24.14
N ILE A 364 4.87 -11.30 22.87
CA ILE A 364 4.99 -12.40 21.91
C ILE A 364 6.41 -12.97 21.85
N ARG A 365 7.44 -12.14 22.02
CA ARG A 365 8.84 -12.60 21.93
C ARG A 365 9.36 -13.19 23.23
N VAL A 366 9.06 -12.60 24.36
CA VAL A 366 9.40 -13.04 25.70
C VAL A 366 8.21 -12.74 26.60
N PRO A 367 7.44 -13.71 27.10
CA PRO A 367 6.25 -13.45 27.90
C PRO A 367 6.53 -12.53 29.08
N ALA A 368 5.72 -11.48 29.21
CA ALA A 368 5.82 -10.49 30.29
C ALA A 368 4.92 -10.88 31.48
N GLY A 369 5.07 -10.15 32.58
CA GLY A 369 4.09 -10.04 33.65
C GLY A 369 3.11 -8.90 33.33
N ASP A 370 2.98 -7.96 34.27
CA ASP A 370 2.11 -6.80 34.04
C ASP A 370 2.73 -5.82 33.04
N MET A 371 1.95 -5.41 32.06
CA MET A 371 2.36 -4.44 31.06
C MET A 371 1.50 -3.17 31.11
N TYR A 372 2.16 -2.02 31.07
CA TYR A 372 1.54 -0.70 31.10
C TYR A 372 1.96 0.14 29.90
N GLY A 373 1.00 0.82 29.29
CA GLY A 373 1.26 1.78 28.22
C GLY A 373 0.57 3.10 28.47
N THR A 374 1.30 4.22 28.34
CA THR A 374 0.71 5.55 28.38
C THR A 374 0.83 6.25 27.03
N ASP A 375 -0.13 7.09 26.72
CA ASP A 375 -0.09 8.02 25.59
C ASP A 375 -1.02 9.21 25.89
N THR A 376 -0.65 10.39 25.39
CA THR A 376 -1.46 11.60 25.50
C THR A 376 -2.57 11.67 24.46
N PHE A 377 -2.52 10.80 23.44
CA PHE A 377 -3.51 10.73 22.35
C PHE A 377 -4.56 9.65 22.66
N GLY A 378 -5.72 10.07 23.17
CA GLY A 378 -6.79 9.15 23.62
C GLY A 378 -7.27 8.18 22.55
N GLU A 379 -7.38 8.62 21.27
CA GLU A 379 -7.75 7.73 20.17
C GLU A 379 -6.73 6.60 19.95
N ALA A 380 -5.44 6.87 20.16
CA ALA A 380 -4.41 5.83 20.09
C ALA A 380 -4.58 4.78 21.18
N ILE A 381 -4.94 5.21 22.40
CA ILE A 381 -5.22 4.32 23.54
C ILE A 381 -6.39 3.38 23.26
N GLU A 382 -7.50 3.87 22.70
CA GLU A 382 -8.63 3.01 22.33
C GLU A 382 -8.22 1.98 21.25
N LYS A 383 -7.48 2.42 20.25
CA LYS A 383 -6.90 1.53 19.23
C LYS A 383 -5.92 0.51 19.80
N ALA A 384 -5.14 0.89 20.83
CA ALA A 384 -4.22 -0.01 21.52
C ALA A 384 -4.98 -1.12 22.26
N ARG A 385 -6.06 -0.78 22.97
CA ARG A 385 -6.93 -1.74 23.65
C ARG A 385 -7.54 -2.77 22.68
N GLU A 386 -8.03 -2.30 21.53
CA GLU A 386 -8.57 -3.20 20.50
C GLU A 386 -7.49 -4.12 19.92
N ASN A 387 -6.29 -3.57 19.62
CA ASN A 387 -5.18 -4.37 19.11
C ASN A 387 -4.72 -5.43 20.12
N ALA A 388 -4.59 -5.08 21.42
CA ALA A 388 -4.21 -6.01 22.47
C ALA A 388 -5.26 -7.14 22.64
N SER A 389 -6.54 -6.79 22.66
CA SER A 389 -7.63 -7.77 22.70
C SER A 389 -7.57 -8.75 21.51
N LEU A 390 -7.26 -8.26 20.29
CA LEU A 390 -7.09 -9.12 19.12
C LEU A 390 -5.82 -9.97 19.16
N ALA A 391 -4.79 -9.52 19.90
CA ALA A 391 -3.59 -10.31 20.18
C ALA A 391 -3.80 -11.39 21.25
N GLY A 392 -4.84 -11.25 22.06
CA GLY A 392 -5.08 -12.09 23.23
C GLY A 392 -4.29 -11.65 24.47
N GLU A 393 -3.83 -10.38 24.48
CA GLU A 393 -2.95 -9.83 25.52
C GLU A 393 -3.70 -8.93 26.50
N GLU A 394 -3.40 -9.05 27.79
CA GLU A 394 -3.86 -8.13 28.84
C GLU A 394 -2.80 -7.05 29.08
N ILE A 395 -3.07 -5.82 28.60
CA ILE A 395 -2.17 -4.67 28.73
C ILE A 395 -2.96 -3.48 29.29
N HIS A 396 -2.42 -2.83 30.32
CA HIS A 396 -3.02 -1.67 30.97
C HIS A 396 -2.70 -0.39 30.20
N TYR A 397 -3.59 0.03 29.28
CA TYR A 397 -3.43 1.28 28.55
C TYR A 397 -4.12 2.44 29.25
N ILE A 398 -3.36 3.53 29.47
CA ILE A 398 -3.77 4.68 30.26
C ILE A 398 -3.63 5.95 29.40
N HIS A 399 -4.73 6.67 29.18
CA HIS A 399 -4.69 7.98 28.54
C HIS A 399 -4.13 9.00 29.53
N ARG A 400 -2.83 9.21 29.50
CA ARG A 400 -2.11 10.11 30.42
C ARG A 400 -0.73 10.48 29.86
N ASP A 401 -0.24 11.66 30.24
CA ASP A 401 1.17 12.00 30.06
C ASP A 401 2.04 11.09 30.95
N PHE A 402 3.08 10.48 30.36
CA PHE A 402 4.04 9.65 31.07
C PHE A 402 4.67 10.37 32.27
N PHE A 403 4.92 11.65 32.16
CA PHE A 403 5.55 12.44 33.20
C PHE A 403 4.67 12.63 34.44
N ASP A 404 3.37 12.44 34.31
CA ASP A 404 2.40 12.47 35.42
C ASP A 404 1.98 11.06 35.85
N PHE A 405 2.63 10.03 35.30
CA PHE A 405 2.36 8.63 35.67
C PHE A 405 3.08 8.27 36.98
N HIS A 406 2.36 7.62 37.89
CA HIS A 406 2.89 7.06 39.14
C HIS A 406 2.35 5.63 39.29
N HIS A 407 3.17 4.76 39.89
CA HIS A 407 2.79 3.40 40.20
C HIS A 407 3.37 2.97 41.53
N ASP A 408 2.73 2.02 42.23
CA ASP A 408 3.12 1.57 43.55
C ASP A 408 4.38 0.68 43.55
N TYR A 409 4.73 0.11 42.40
CA TYR A 409 5.94 -0.70 42.22
C TYR A 409 6.80 -0.22 41.04
N LEU A 410 8.05 -0.64 41.05
CA LEU A 410 9.05 -0.29 40.05
C LEU A 410 8.99 -1.32 38.91
N PHE A 411 9.33 -0.87 37.68
CA PHE A 411 9.36 -1.67 36.47
C PHE A 411 10.73 -2.33 36.23
N ASP A 412 10.69 -3.52 35.60
CA ASP A 412 11.89 -4.21 35.14
C ASP A 412 12.37 -3.69 33.80
N GLU A 413 11.45 -3.19 32.97
CA GLU A 413 11.75 -2.79 31.60
C GLU A 413 10.94 -1.56 31.18
N ILE A 414 11.59 -0.70 30.39
CA ILE A 414 10.93 0.26 29.50
C ILE A 414 11.17 -0.20 28.07
N VAL A 415 10.11 -0.33 27.25
CA VAL A 415 10.19 -0.68 25.85
C VAL A 415 9.43 0.35 25.04
N THR A 416 10.12 1.20 24.28
CA THR A 416 9.45 2.36 23.69
C THR A 416 9.97 2.76 22.30
N ASN A 417 9.07 3.28 21.49
CA ASN A 417 9.35 4.03 20.28
C ASN A 417 9.19 5.52 20.59
N MET A 418 10.31 6.21 20.79
CA MET A 418 10.31 7.62 21.18
C MET A 418 9.57 8.50 20.17
N PRO A 419 8.90 9.56 20.61
CA PRO A 419 8.29 10.54 19.71
C PRO A 419 9.31 11.09 18.71
N VAL A 420 8.91 11.19 17.43
CA VAL A 420 9.74 11.81 16.41
C VAL A 420 9.75 13.33 16.54
N ARG A 421 10.84 13.95 16.13
CA ARG A 421 11.04 15.40 16.24
C ARG A 421 9.85 16.23 15.75
N GLY A 422 9.25 15.90 14.60
CA GLY A 422 8.13 16.67 14.05
C GLY A 422 8.42 18.17 13.97
N LYS A 423 7.62 18.99 14.69
CA LYS A 423 7.80 20.45 14.80
C LYS A 423 8.61 20.89 16.03
N MET A 424 9.06 19.95 16.87
CA MET A 424 9.80 20.27 18.08
C MET A 424 11.15 20.93 17.76
N THR A 425 11.51 21.93 18.55
CA THR A 425 12.83 22.55 18.52
C THR A 425 13.87 21.59 19.11
N LYS A 426 15.13 21.94 18.96
CA LYS A 426 16.22 21.16 19.54
C LYS A 426 16.20 21.22 21.08
N GLU A 427 15.80 22.34 21.62
CA GLU A 427 15.67 22.60 23.06
C GLU A 427 14.51 21.78 23.66
N GLU A 428 13.36 21.72 22.97
CA GLU A 428 12.22 20.90 23.40
C GLU A 428 12.56 19.40 23.38
N LEU A 429 13.32 18.95 22.37
CA LEU A 429 13.82 17.57 22.33
C LEU A 429 14.79 17.28 23.46
N ASP A 430 15.76 18.18 23.70
CA ASP A 430 16.72 18.02 24.79
C ASP A 430 16.01 17.92 26.15
N TRP A 431 15.00 18.77 26.35
CA TRP A 431 14.15 18.75 27.54
C TRP A 431 13.34 17.43 27.64
N LEU A 432 12.75 16.96 26.54
CA LEU A 432 12.00 15.70 26.52
C LEU A 432 12.88 14.53 26.95
N TYR A 433 14.09 14.41 26.38
CA TYR A 433 15.01 13.32 26.73
C TYR A 433 15.53 13.46 28.17
N GLY A 434 15.80 14.69 28.66
CA GLY A 434 16.16 14.93 30.04
C GLY A 434 15.10 14.42 31.01
N ARG A 435 13.86 14.90 30.84
CA ARG A 435 12.72 14.48 31.65
C ARG A 435 12.45 12.97 31.59
N PHE A 436 12.63 12.38 30.37
CA PHE A 436 12.47 10.93 30.23
C PHE A 436 13.43 10.17 31.16
N PHE A 437 14.71 10.51 31.16
CA PHE A 437 15.69 9.81 31.99
C PHE A 437 15.50 10.10 33.48
N ASP A 438 15.16 11.33 33.85
CA ASP A 438 14.77 11.66 35.24
C ASP A 438 13.61 10.77 35.70
N LYS A 439 12.53 10.72 34.90
CA LYS A 439 11.34 9.92 35.24
C LYS A 439 11.62 8.42 35.22
N ALA A 440 12.42 7.94 34.27
CA ALA A 440 12.84 6.54 34.24
C ALA A 440 13.59 6.12 35.50
N THR A 441 14.41 7.01 36.06
CA THR A 441 15.12 6.76 37.35
C THR A 441 14.15 6.58 38.53
N GLU A 442 13.01 7.29 38.52
CA GLU A 442 11.99 7.17 39.56
C GLU A 442 11.25 5.83 39.54
N ILE A 443 11.04 5.24 38.32
CA ILE A 443 10.13 4.11 38.13
C ILE A 443 10.84 2.78 37.82
N LEU A 444 12.14 2.78 37.53
CA LEU A 444 12.88 1.57 37.18
C LEU A 444 13.56 0.94 38.42
N LYS A 445 13.56 -0.39 38.42
CA LYS A 445 14.34 -1.21 39.33
C LYS A 445 15.84 -1.10 39.04
N LYS A 446 16.67 -1.44 40.03
CA LYS A 446 18.08 -1.79 39.75
C LYS A 446 18.16 -2.99 38.80
N ASN A 447 19.15 -2.99 37.92
CA ASN A 447 19.31 -3.97 36.85
C ASN A 447 18.14 -4.03 35.81
N ALA A 448 17.33 -2.97 35.77
CA ALA A 448 16.31 -2.80 34.73
C ALA A 448 16.94 -2.53 33.36
N VAL A 449 16.13 -2.64 32.29
CA VAL A 449 16.57 -2.42 30.92
C VAL A 449 15.62 -1.44 30.23
N ILE A 450 16.19 -0.53 29.43
CA ILE A 450 15.44 0.33 28.52
C ILE A 450 15.74 -0.12 27.09
N VAL A 451 14.72 -0.52 26.36
CA VAL A 451 14.74 -0.80 24.92
C VAL A 451 14.14 0.40 24.20
N MET A 452 14.98 1.25 23.66
CA MET A 452 14.60 2.54 23.10
C MET A 452 14.85 2.59 21.60
N TYR A 453 13.81 2.82 20.81
CA TYR A 453 13.93 3.12 19.38
C TYR A 453 13.79 4.63 19.15
N THR A 454 14.81 5.24 18.55
CA THR A 454 14.85 6.68 18.34
C THR A 454 15.73 7.09 17.16
N GLN A 455 15.45 8.27 16.60
CA GLN A 455 16.32 8.97 15.66
C GLN A 455 17.36 9.85 16.35
N GLU A 456 17.11 10.23 17.61
CA GLU A 456 17.83 11.26 18.35
C GLU A 456 18.90 10.67 19.28
N THR A 457 19.76 9.78 18.75
CA THR A 457 20.80 9.09 19.54
C THR A 457 21.77 10.02 20.25
N GLY A 458 21.98 11.24 19.73
CA GLY A 458 22.82 12.26 20.33
C GLY A 458 22.31 12.73 21.70
N PHE A 459 20.99 12.94 21.83
CA PHE A 459 20.39 13.31 23.12
C PHE A 459 20.45 12.16 24.10
N VAL A 460 20.20 10.92 23.67
CA VAL A 460 20.34 9.74 24.53
C VAL A 460 21.78 9.67 25.08
N LYS A 461 22.80 9.75 24.22
CA LYS A 461 24.21 9.70 24.64
C LYS A 461 24.59 10.86 25.54
N LYS A 462 23.95 12.03 25.40
CA LYS A 462 24.10 13.15 26.34
C LYS A 462 23.56 12.75 27.72
N GLN A 463 22.35 12.20 27.79
CA GLN A 463 21.72 11.80 29.07
C GLN A 463 22.50 10.67 29.75
N LEU A 464 23.02 9.68 29.02
CA LEU A 464 23.87 8.63 29.60
C LEU A 464 25.18 9.15 30.21
N ARG A 465 25.62 10.35 29.85
CA ARG A 465 26.78 11.02 30.53
C ARG A 465 26.37 11.78 31.79
N LEU A 466 25.14 12.25 31.85
CA LEU A 466 24.60 13.01 32.99
C LEU A 466 24.10 12.08 34.09
N HIS A 467 23.49 10.97 33.73
CA HIS A 467 22.92 9.97 34.63
C HIS A 467 23.85 8.75 34.73
N ARG A 468 24.65 8.68 35.77
CA ARG A 468 25.70 7.65 35.96
C ARG A 468 25.13 6.25 36.21
N GLU A 469 23.86 6.16 36.60
CA GLU A 469 23.12 4.91 36.81
C GLU A 469 22.83 4.18 35.52
N TYR A 470 22.86 4.84 34.35
CA TYR A 470 22.62 4.21 33.04
C TYR A 470 23.93 3.85 32.34
N MET A 471 23.87 2.77 31.56
CA MET A 471 24.95 2.35 30.68
C MET A 471 24.41 1.82 29.35
N LEU A 472 25.04 2.22 28.25
CA LEU A 472 24.70 1.65 26.94
C LEU A 472 25.24 0.22 26.87
N LEU A 473 24.33 -0.75 26.74
CA LEU A 473 24.66 -2.17 26.54
C LEU A 473 24.90 -2.50 25.09
N GLN A 474 24.00 -1.99 24.20
CA GLN A 474 24.06 -2.25 22.77
C GLN A 474 23.40 -1.12 21.99
N GLU A 475 23.90 -0.87 20.78
CA GLU A 475 23.30 0.04 19.80
C GLU A 475 23.23 -0.66 18.43
N TYR A 476 22.04 -0.68 17.81
CA TYR A 476 21.82 -1.18 16.47
C TYR A 476 21.33 -0.04 15.59
N CYS A 477 22.07 0.33 14.55
CA CYS A 477 21.56 1.22 13.53
C CYS A 477 20.46 0.51 12.75
N MET A 478 19.21 0.95 12.85
CA MET A 478 18.07 0.31 12.18
C MET A 478 17.80 0.90 10.80
N GLN A 479 18.04 2.18 10.59
CA GLN A 479 17.80 2.88 9.33
C GLN A 479 18.91 3.92 9.09
N GLU A 480 19.89 3.58 8.26
CA GLU A 480 21.04 4.46 7.96
C GLU A 480 20.63 5.84 7.40
N LYS A 481 19.63 5.87 6.49
CA LYS A 481 19.21 7.11 5.82
C LYS A 481 18.50 8.10 6.74
N THR A 482 17.76 7.60 7.70
CA THR A 482 16.95 8.41 8.63
C THR A 482 17.57 8.51 10.02
N GLY A 483 18.65 7.78 10.30
CA GLY A 483 19.37 7.81 11.58
C GLY A 483 18.69 7.05 12.72
N PHE A 484 17.60 6.32 12.45
CA PHE A 484 16.95 5.55 13.53
C PHE A 484 17.82 4.41 14.03
N SER A 485 17.96 4.34 15.36
CA SER A 485 18.68 3.30 16.07
C SER A 485 17.83 2.68 17.19
N LEU A 486 18.11 1.42 17.48
CA LEU A 486 17.67 0.73 18.68
C LEU A 486 18.80 0.76 19.69
N LEU A 487 18.55 1.34 20.86
CA LEU A 487 19.49 1.36 21.97
C LEU A 487 18.97 0.47 23.10
N ILE A 488 19.84 -0.40 23.59
CA ILE A 488 19.61 -1.21 24.78
C ILE A 488 20.43 -0.57 25.89
N ILE A 489 19.77 -0.09 26.92
CA ILE A 489 20.38 0.67 28.02
C ILE A 489 20.08 -0.07 29.32
N GLY A 490 21.12 -0.39 30.07
CA GLY A 490 21.00 -1.03 31.37
C GLY A 490 21.00 -0.01 32.50
N VAL A 491 20.26 -0.29 33.57
CA VAL A 491 20.32 0.41 34.87
C VAL A 491 21.27 -0.33 35.79
N ARG A 492 22.26 0.38 36.34
CA ARG A 492 23.24 -0.21 37.27
C ARG A 492 22.56 -0.63 38.57
N GLY A 493 23.02 -1.76 39.12
CA GLY A 493 22.53 -2.33 40.37
C GLY A 493 23.02 -1.58 41.61
#